data_27ba72379dd5103da3af98b9b6a03ba7
#
_entry.id   27ba72379dd5103da3af98b9b6a03ba7
#
_cell.length_a   1.000
_cell.length_b   1.000
_cell.length_c   1.000
_cell.angle_alpha   90.00
_cell.angle_beta   90.00
_cell.angle_gamma   90.00
#
_symmetry.space_group_name_H-M   'P 1'
#
loop_
_entity.id
_entity.type
_entity.pdbx_description
1 polymer ?
#
loop_
_entity_poly.entity_id
_entity_poly.type
_entity_poly.pdbx_seq_one_letter_code
_entity_poly.pdbx_strand_id
1 'polypeptide(L)'
;MPVGTAGTVKGVHTKDLKEDTKAQIILGNTYHLFLRPGTEILKDAGGLHKFNGWDRPILTDSGGYQVYSLANQRKITEEGATFASHIDGTKHLFTPERVMDIQREIGADIIMAFDECPPYPSTYEYAKKSMHMTHRWLDRCFARLDQVEPLYGYNQTLFPIIQGSTYEDLRNESAEYIASKNADGNAIGGLSVGEPAEEMYKHAAGACAILPKDKPRYLMGVGTPANILENISLGVDMFDCVMPTRNGRNGQIFTSEGIVNIRNKKWENVHEPLDPNGTSLVDSQYTKAYVRHLIHSKESLGAQIASMHNIRFYLWLVEQARTHIIAGDFASWKNEMVPKLERRL
;
A
#
# COMPACT_ATOMS: atom_id res chain seq x y z
N MET A 1 5.98 0.30 0.57
CA MET A 1 5.88 1.08 -0.70
C MET A 1 5.20 2.40 -0.42
N PRO A 2 5.82 3.57 -0.72
CA PRO A 2 5.13 4.85 -0.71
C PRO A 2 3.97 4.87 -1.71
N VAL A 3 2.81 5.42 -1.28
CA VAL A 3 1.60 5.43 -2.09
C VAL A 3 1.51 6.70 -2.94
N GLY A 4 1.56 6.51 -4.24
CA GLY A 4 1.41 7.54 -5.27
C GLY A 4 0.04 7.51 -5.93
N THR A 5 -1.02 7.83 -5.20
CA THR A 5 -2.44 7.68 -5.58
C THR A 5 -2.76 8.12 -7.02
N ALA A 6 -2.30 9.28 -7.43
CA ALA A 6 -2.52 9.84 -8.76
C ALA A 6 -1.22 9.92 -9.57
N GLY A 7 -0.36 8.89 -9.46
CA GLY A 7 0.96 8.86 -10.09
C GLY A 7 2.02 9.69 -9.37
N THR A 8 1.68 10.25 -8.20
CA THR A 8 2.60 11.03 -7.37
C THR A 8 2.43 10.73 -5.89
N VAL A 9 3.52 10.61 -5.16
CA VAL A 9 3.51 10.58 -3.69
C VAL A 9 3.29 12.01 -3.20
N LYS A 10 2.17 12.23 -2.51
CA LYS A 10 1.66 13.58 -2.22
C LYS A 10 2.68 14.47 -1.52
N GLY A 11 3.03 15.58 -2.18
CA GLY A 11 3.91 16.62 -1.64
C GLY A 11 5.39 16.26 -1.69
N VAL A 12 5.79 15.19 -2.39
CA VAL A 12 7.19 14.78 -2.48
C VAL A 12 7.61 14.66 -3.95
N HIS A 13 8.69 15.33 -4.32
CA HIS A 13 9.23 15.25 -5.67
C HIS A 13 9.80 13.86 -5.96
N THR A 14 9.71 13.41 -7.20
CA THR A 14 10.28 12.14 -7.65
C THR A 14 11.78 12.05 -7.35
N LYS A 15 12.52 13.15 -7.49
CA LYS A 15 13.93 13.23 -7.13
C LYS A 15 14.16 12.91 -5.65
N ASP A 16 13.40 13.55 -4.75
CA ASP A 16 13.55 13.37 -3.30
C ASP A 16 13.14 11.95 -2.87
N LEU A 17 12.15 11.35 -3.56
CA LEU A 17 11.81 9.94 -3.35
C LEU A 17 12.97 9.00 -3.67
N LYS A 18 13.78 9.32 -4.69
CA LYS A 18 14.92 8.50 -5.09
C LYS A 18 16.15 8.75 -4.23
N GLU A 19 16.51 10.01 -4.03
CA GLU A 19 17.81 10.41 -3.48
C GLU A 19 17.80 10.51 -1.97
N ASP A 20 16.74 11.07 -1.38
CA ASP A 20 16.62 11.26 0.07
C ASP A 20 15.92 10.07 0.73
N THR A 21 14.64 9.80 0.35
CA THR A 21 13.90 8.73 1.00
C THR A 21 14.33 7.32 0.58
N LYS A 22 15.06 7.21 -0.55
CA LYS A 22 15.60 5.96 -1.10
C LYS A 22 14.52 4.93 -1.44
N ALA A 23 13.31 5.38 -1.81
CA ALA A 23 12.23 4.50 -2.23
C ALA A 23 12.65 3.66 -3.43
N GLN A 24 12.47 2.35 -3.35
CA GLN A 24 12.82 1.39 -4.41
C GLN A 24 11.64 1.09 -5.33
N ILE A 25 10.42 1.19 -4.82
CA ILE A 25 9.18 0.91 -5.50
C ILE A 25 8.08 1.84 -4.96
N ILE A 26 7.17 2.29 -5.81
CA ILE A 26 5.98 3.04 -5.42
C ILE A 26 4.71 2.31 -5.82
N LEU A 27 3.58 2.68 -5.21
CA LEU A 27 2.26 2.16 -5.57
C LEU A 27 1.44 3.26 -6.25
N GLY A 28 0.81 2.93 -7.40
CA GLY A 28 -0.19 3.73 -8.06
C GLY A 28 -1.60 3.13 -7.86
N ASN A 29 -2.64 3.96 -7.76
CA ASN A 29 -4.00 3.46 -7.62
C ASN A 29 -4.71 3.43 -8.97
N THR A 30 -5.04 2.26 -9.46
CA THR A 30 -5.69 2.03 -10.77
C THR A 30 -6.99 2.81 -10.91
N TYR A 31 -7.86 2.78 -9.91
CA TYR A 31 -9.13 3.52 -9.93
C TYR A 31 -8.92 5.03 -10.15
N HIS A 32 -7.98 5.63 -9.42
CA HIS A 32 -7.71 7.06 -9.53
C HIS A 32 -7.06 7.43 -10.86
N LEU A 33 -6.09 6.63 -11.32
CA LEU A 33 -5.40 6.86 -12.59
C LEU A 33 -6.32 6.66 -13.79
N PHE A 34 -7.24 5.71 -13.72
CA PHE A 34 -8.28 5.51 -14.73
C PHE A 34 -9.21 6.70 -14.85
N LEU A 35 -9.67 7.27 -13.72
CA LEU A 35 -10.56 8.44 -13.74
C LEU A 35 -9.83 9.74 -14.09
N ARG A 36 -8.58 9.87 -13.66
CA ARG A 36 -7.76 11.07 -13.91
C ARG A 36 -6.26 10.75 -13.76
N PRO A 37 -5.43 10.93 -14.80
CA PRO A 37 -5.72 11.65 -16.05
C PRO A 37 -6.56 10.87 -17.06
N GLY A 38 -6.76 9.57 -16.86
CA GLY A 38 -7.35 8.64 -17.82
C GLY A 38 -6.30 7.83 -18.56
N THR A 39 -6.68 6.64 -18.99
CA THR A 39 -5.74 5.67 -19.61
C THR A 39 -5.23 6.12 -20.96
N GLU A 40 -6.01 6.86 -21.75
CA GLU A 40 -5.57 7.40 -23.04
C GLU A 40 -4.37 8.33 -22.88
N ILE A 41 -4.45 9.28 -21.93
CA ILE A 41 -3.34 10.22 -21.64
C ILE A 41 -2.10 9.46 -21.17
N LEU A 42 -2.27 8.45 -20.32
CA LEU A 42 -1.13 7.65 -19.83
C LEU A 42 -0.50 6.85 -20.97
N LYS A 43 -1.30 6.29 -21.87
CA LYS A 43 -0.85 5.56 -23.04
C LYS A 43 -0.08 6.44 -24.01
N ASP A 44 -0.61 7.63 -24.31
CA ASP A 44 0.05 8.62 -25.17
C ASP A 44 1.39 9.10 -24.59
N ALA A 45 1.49 9.19 -23.26
CA ALA A 45 2.73 9.51 -22.57
C ALA A 45 3.76 8.37 -22.60
N GLY A 46 3.37 7.16 -22.99
CA GLY A 46 4.21 5.96 -22.98
C GLY A 46 4.27 5.28 -21.62
N GLY A 47 3.16 5.31 -20.88
CA GLY A 47 2.96 4.68 -19.58
C GLY A 47 3.30 5.56 -18.39
N LEU A 48 2.92 5.09 -17.19
CA LEU A 48 3.05 5.85 -15.93
C LEU A 48 4.50 6.22 -15.60
N HIS A 49 5.46 5.34 -15.91
CA HIS A 49 6.89 5.62 -15.71
C HIS A 49 7.34 6.90 -16.42
N LYS A 50 6.97 7.05 -17.69
CA LYS A 50 7.32 8.25 -18.48
C LYS A 50 6.49 9.45 -18.04
N PHE A 51 5.21 9.23 -17.71
CA PHE A 51 4.31 10.29 -17.31
C PHE A 51 4.74 10.99 -16.00
N ASN A 52 5.20 10.23 -15.00
CA ASN A 52 5.58 10.78 -13.70
C ASN A 52 7.11 10.87 -13.48
N GLY A 53 7.93 10.45 -14.43
CA GLY A 53 9.39 10.48 -14.35
C GLY A 53 9.97 9.52 -13.30
N TRP A 54 9.26 8.43 -12.98
CA TRP A 54 9.73 7.40 -12.07
C TRP A 54 10.32 6.21 -12.83
N ASP A 55 11.61 5.94 -12.65
CA ASP A 55 12.40 4.92 -13.37
C ASP A 55 12.68 3.65 -12.57
N ARG A 56 12.01 3.47 -11.42
CA ARG A 56 12.07 2.28 -10.57
C ARG A 56 10.72 1.56 -10.63
N PRO A 57 10.62 0.33 -10.10
CA PRO A 57 9.35 -0.42 -10.13
C PRO A 57 8.14 0.35 -9.63
N ILE A 58 7.00 0.08 -10.27
CA ILE A 58 5.67 0.55 -9.88
C ILE A 58 4.78 -0.68 -9.68
N LEU A 59 4.03 -0.70 -8.58
CA LEU A 59 2.92 -1.60 -8.39
C LEU A 59 1.61 -0.82 -8.56
N THR A 60 0.62 -1.36 -9.27
CA THR A 60 -0.75 -0.82 -9.26
C THR A 60 -1.69 -1.77 -8.54
N ASP A 61 -2.55 -1.21 -7.66
CA ASP A 61 -3.67 -1.98 -7.10
C ASP A 61 -4.71 -2.33 -8.16
N SER A 62 -5.69 -3.17 -7.81
CA SER A 62 -6.78 -3.55 -8.72
C SER A 62 -7.83 -2.47 -8.93
N GLY A 63 -7.91 -1.49 -8.02
CA GLY A 63 -9.02 -0.54 -7.94
C GLY A 63 -10.27 -1.06 -7.23
N GLY A 64 -10.33 -2.34 -6.88
CA GLY A 64 -11.50 -2.98 -6.24
C GLY A 64 -11.87 -2.34 -4.90
N TYR A 65 -10.90 -2.10 -4.03
CA TYR A 65 -11.12 -1.43 -2.75
C TYR A 65 -11.64 0.00 -2.91
N GLN A 66 -11.15 0.78 -3.88
CA GLN A 66 -11.59 2.15 -4.14
C GLN A 66 -13.02 2.20 -4.71
N VAL A 67 -13.37 1.24 -5.56
CA VAL A 67 -14.78 1.05 -6.00
C VAL A 67 -15.66 0.77 -4.78
N TYR A 68 -15.16 -0.03 -3.81
CA TYR A 68 -15.88 -0.27 -2.57
C TYR A 68 -15.99 0.99 -1.70
N SER A 69 -14.90 1.69 -1.43
CA SER A 69 -14.82 2.74 -0.39
C SER A 69 -15.25 4.13 -0.85
N LEU A 70 -15.12 4.44 -2.15
CA LEU A 70 -15.33 5.79 -2.69
C LEU A 70 -16.58 5.93 -3.57
N ALA A 71 -17.10 4.85 -4.13
CA ALA A 71 -18.27 4.92 -4.99
C ALA A 71 -19.57 4.98 -4.18
N ASN A 72 -20.31 6.10 -4.31
CA ASN A 72 -21.59 6.29 -3.64
C ASN A 72 -22.68 5.30 -4.12
N GLN A 73 -22.57 4.83 -5.36
CA GLN A 73 -23.45 3.83 -5.96
C GLN A 73 -22.59 2.78 -6.63
N ARG A 74 -22.68 1.55 -6.13
CA ARG A 74 -22.01 0.40 -6.73
C ARG A 74 -22.92 -0.80 -6.77
N LYS A 75 -22.72 -1.63 -7.78
CA LYS A 75 -23.35 -2.94 -7.92
C LYS A 75 -22.28 -3.95 -8.29
N ILE A 76 -22.13 -4.99 -7.47
CA ILE A 76 -21.19 -6.08 -7.71
C ILE A 76 -22.00 -7.28 -8.20
N THR A 77 -21.53 -7.86 -9.29
CA THR A 77 -22.11 -9.06 -9.92
C THR A 77 -20.98 -9.99 -10.35
N GLU A 78 -21.30 -11.18 -10.81
CA GLU A 78 -20.31 -12.10 -11.37
C GLU A 78 -19.53 -11.51 -12.57
N GLU A 79 -20.16 -10.63 -13.32
CA GLU A 79 -19.53 -9.94 -14.45
C GLU A 79 -18.43 -8.98 -14.01
N GLY A 80 -18.67 -8.24 -12.92
CA GLY A 80 -17.77 -7.22 -12.40
C GLY A 80 -18.48 -6.23 -11.48
N ALA A 81 -17.85 -5.07 -11.28
CA ALA A 81 -18.33 -3.99 -10.42
C ALA A 81 -18.74 -2.77 -11.25
N THR A 82 -20.02 -2.43 -11.25
CA THR A 82 -20.54 -1.17 -11.80
C THR A 82 -20.51 -0.10 -10.70
N PHE A 83 -20.00 1.08 -11.01
CA PHE A 83 -19.92 2.19 -10.05
C PHE A 83 -20.07 3.55 -10.73
N ALA A 84 -20.43 4.57 -9.94
CA ALA A 84 -20.42 5.96 -10.38
C ALA A 84 -19.13 6.66 -9.93
N SER A 85 -18.46 7.33 -10.85
CA SER A 85 -17.27 8.14 -10.56
C SER A 85 -17.55 9.19 -9.48
N HIS A 86 -16.67 9.29 -8.49
CA HIS A 86 -16.78 10.30 -7.44
C HIS A 86 -16.40 11.71 -7.94
N ILE A 87 -15.88 11.82 -9.15
CA ILE A 87 -15.47 13.11 -9.75
C ILE A 87 -16.64 13.79 -10.45
N ASP A 88 -17.36 13.03 -11.28
CA ASP A 88 -18.39 13.58 -12.20
C ASP A 88 -19.68 12.75 -12.27
N GLY A 89 -19.75 11.63 -11.52
CA GLY A 89 -20.92 10.76 -11.49
C GLY A 89 -21.07 9.83 -12.70
N THR A 90 -20.14 9.85 -13.66
CA THR A 90 -20.15 8.94 -14.83
C THR A 90 -20.12 7.50 -14.38
N LYS A 91 -20.97 6.66 -14.99
CA LYS A 91 -21.03 5.22 -14.68
C LYS A 91 -19.97 4.44 -15.44
N HIS A 92 -19.26 3.57 -14.73
CA HIS A 92 -18.25 2.68 -15.25
C HIS A 92 -18.52 1.23 -14.83
N LEU A 93 -18.07 0.29 -15.65
CA LEU A 93 -18.05 -1.13 -15.35
C LEU A 93 -16.59 -1.59 -15.34
N PHE A 94 -16.12 -2.08 -14.20
CA PHE A 94 -14.87 -2.82 -14.07
C PHE A 94 -15.17 -4.31 -14.11
N THR A 95 -14.77 -4.98 -15.18
CA THR A 95 -14.66 -6.43 -15.23
C THR A 95 -13.21 -6.84 -14.99
N PRO A 96 -12.93 -8.09 -14.61
CA PRO A 96 -11.55 -8.58 -14.51
C PRO A 96 -10.72 -8.29 -15.76
N GLU A 97 -11.27 -8.51 -16.94
CA GLU A 97 -10.61 -8.25 -18.22
C GLU A 97 -10.32 -6.75 -18.41
N ARG A 98 -11.32 -5.90 -18.15
CA ARG A 98 -11.14 -4.44 -18.30
C ARG A 98 -10.09 -3.90 -17.32
N VAL A 99 -10.03 -4.41 -16.10
CA VAL A 99 -9.02 -4.00 -15.10
C VAL A 99 -7.61 -4.43 -15.55
N MET A 100 -7.46 -5.59 -16.18
CA MET A 100 -6.18 -5.98 -16.80
C MET A 100 -5.79 -5.03 -17.92
N ASP A 101 -6.72 -4.69 -18.82
CA ASP A 101 -6.47 -3.74 -19.90
C ASP A 101 -6.05 -2.35 -19.36
N ILE A 102 -6.75 -1.85 -18.33
CA ILE A 102 -6.43 -0.58 -17.67
C ILE A 102 -5.01 -0.63 -17.09
N GLN A 103 -4.63 -1.68 -16.38
CA GLN A 103 -3.29 -1.81 -15.81
C GLN A 103 -2.20 -2.00 -16.88
N ARG A 104 -2.52 -2.62 -18.04
CA ARG A 104 -1.66 -2.62 -19.23
C ARG A 104 -1.45 -1.20 -19.75
N GLU A 105 -2.53 -0.41 -19.88
CA GLU A 105 -2.48 0.98 -20.34
C GLU A 105 -1.73 1.90 -19.36
N ILE A 106 -1.85 1.66 -18.05
CA ILE A 106 -1.07 2.36 -17.01
C ILE A 106 0.42 1.99 -17.11
N GLY A 107 0.76 0.73 -17.30
CA GLY A 107 2.13 0.26 -17.48
C GLY A 107 2.94 0.15 -16.18
N ALA A 108 2.34 -0.35 -15.09
CA ALA A 108 3.08 -0.73 -13.89
C ALA A 108 3.82 -2.06 -14.09
N ASP A 109 4.87 -2.34 -13.32
CA ASP A 109 5.64 -3.60 -13.38
C ASP A 109 4.90 -4.74 -12.69
N ILE A 110 4.29 -4.45 -11.53
CA ILE A 110 3.46 -5.38 -10.78
C ILE A 110 2.02 -4.88 -10.81
N ILE A 111 1.12 -5.75 -11.22
CA ILE A 111 -0.32 -5.47 -11.30
C ILE A 111 -1.09 -6.42 -10.40
N MET A 112 -2.19 -5.95 -9.83
CA MET A 112 -3.00 -6.75 -8.91
C MET A 112 -4.22 -7.33 -9.62
N ALA A 113 -4.56 -8.58 -9.29
CA ALA A 113 -5.81 -9.18 -9.75
C ALA A 113 -7.02 -8.38 -9.25
N PHE A 114 -8.07 -8.33 -10.07
CA PHE A 114 -9.32 -7.69 -9.64
C PHE A 114 -10.01 -8.55 -8.60
N ASP A 115 -10.34 -7.96 -7.45
CA ASP A 115 -10.88 -8.64 -6.29
C ASP A 115 -12.06 -7.89 -5.68
N GLU A 116 -12.87 -8.58 -4.91
CA GLU A 116 -13.82 -7.97 -3.99
C GLU A 116 -13.31 -8.06 -2.56
N CYS A 117 -13.14 -6.92 -1.90
CA CYS A 117 -12.80 -6.82 -0.49
C CYS A 117 -14.10 -6.63 0.31
N PRO A 118 -14.60 -7.65 1.05
CA PRO A 118 -15.78 -7.52 1.89
C PRO A 118 -15.57 -6.49 3.01
N PRO A 119 -16.63 -5.80 3.46
CA PRO A 119 -16.54 -4.95 4.65
C PRO A 119 -16.26 -5.78 5.92
N TYR A 120 -15.70 -5.15 6.93
CA TYR A 120 -15.62 -5.73 8.26
C TYR A 120 -16.62 -5.02 9.21
N PRO A 121 -17.43 -5.77 9.97
CA PRO A 121 -17.64 -7.22 9.91
C PRO A 121 -18.49 -7.66 8.70
N SER A 122 -18.26 -8.86 8.23
CA SER A 122 -19.10 -9.51 7.21
C SER A 122 -19.67 -10.83 7.73
N THR A 123 -20.82 -11.25 7.21
CA THR A 123 -21.33 -12.60 7.50
C THR A 123 -20.48 -13.66 6.78
N TYR A 124 -20.43 -14.87 7.35
CA TYR A 124 -19.70 -15.99 6.75
C TYR A 124 -20.13 -16.27 5.31
N GLU A 125 -21.45 -16.32 5.08
CA GLU A 125 -22.02 -16.60 3.76
C GLU A 125 -21.62 -15.53 2.72
N TYR A 126 -21.60 -14.25 3.12
CA TYR A 126 -21.16 -13.20 2.22
C TYR A 126 -19.65 -13.30 1.94
N ALA A 127 -18.84 -13.48 2.98
CA ALA A 127 -17.39 -13.63 2.84
C ALA A 127 -17.03 -14.82 1.93
N LYS A 128 -17.71 -15.97 2.10
CA LYS A 128 -17.52 -17.16 1.26
C LYS A 128 -17.88 -16.91 -0.19
N LYS A 129 -19.05 -16.31 -0.45
CA LYS A 129 -19.50 -15.97 -1.80
C LYS A 129 -18.54 -15.01 -2.50
N SER A 130 -18.11 -13.96 -1.80
CA SER A 130 -17.17 -12.95 -2.27
C SER A 130 -15.81 -13.57 -2.61
N MET A 131 -15.28 -14.40 -1.72
CA MET A 131 -14.01 -15.11 -1.93
C MET A 131 -14.04 -15.97 -3.20
N HIS A 132 -15.06 -16.79 -3.36
CA HIS A 132 -15.21 -17.64 -4.55
C HIS A 132 -15.39 -16.83 -5.84
N MET A 133 -16.06 -15.68 -5.78
CA MET A 133 -16.16 -14.76 -6.91
C MET A 133 -14.79 -14.17 -7.26
N THR A 134 -14.01 -13.75 -6.25
CA THR A 134 -12.64 -13.28 -6.43
C THR A 134 -11.76 -14.34 -7.09
N HIS A 135 -11.91 -15.62 -6.73
CA HIS A 135 -11.17 -16.72 -7.37
C HIS A 135 -11.52 -16.84 -8.87
N ARG A 136 -12.81 -16.80 -9.23
CA ARG A 136 -13.24 -16.83 -10.64
C ARG A 136 -12.78 -15.59 -11.42
N TRP A 137 -12.80 -14.42 -10.78
CA TRP A 137 -12.25 -13.19 -11.36
C TRP A 137 -10.74 -13.28 -11.59
N LEU A 138 -10.01 -13.91 -10.66
CA LEU A 138 -8.57 -14.16 -10.83
C LEU A 138 -8.28 -15.00 -12.08
N ASP A 139 -9.05 -16.08 -12.31
CA ASP A 139 -8.89 -16.91 -13.51
C ASP A 139 -9.12 -16.11 -14.78
N ARG A 140 -10.11 -15.22 -14.78
CA ARG A 140 -10.38 -14.30 -15.89
C ARG A 140 -9.25 -13.28 -16.08
N CYS A 141 -8.63 -12.78 -14.99
CA CYS A 141 -7.47 -11.90 -15.07
C CYS A 141 -6.29 -12.59 -15.77
N PHE A 142 -5.93 -13.80 -15.37
CA PHE A 142 -4.88 -14.58 -16.02
C PHE A 142 -5.20 -14.83 -17.50
N ALA A 143 -6.39 -15.34 -17.80
CA ALA A 143 -6.82 -15.59 -19.18
C ALA A 143 -6.77 -14.33 -20.05
N ARG A 144 -7.08 -13.15 -19.48
CA ARG A 144 -6.98 -11.90 -20.24
C ARG A 144 -5.53 -11.51 -20.52
N LEU A 145 -4.64 -11.66 -19.55
CA LEU A 145 -3.22 -11.33 -19.72
C LEU A 145 -2.54 -12.21 -20.76
N ASP A 146 -2.94 -13.47 -20.88
CA ASP A 146 -2.45 -14.38 -21.93
C ASP A 146 -2.92 -13.99 -23.34
N GLN A 147 -3.97 -13.16 -23.45
CA GLN A 147 -4.56 -12.72 -24.72
C GLN A 147 -4.06 -11.35 -25.17
N VAL A 148 -3.43 -10.58 -24.31
CA VAL A 148 -3.04 -9.19 -24.58
C VAL A 148 -1.53 -8.98 -24.45
N GLU A 149 -0.93 -8.40 -25.47
CA GLU A 149 0.49 -8.12 -25.48
C GLU A 149 0.86 -6.94 -24.55
N PRO A 150 2.06 -6.94 -23.97
CA PRO A 150 2.60 -5.80 -23.27
C PRO A 150 2.72 -4.56 -24.17
N LEU A 151 2.33 -3.39 -23.65
CA LEU A 151 2.31 -2.16 -24.46
C LEU A 151 3.66 -1.43 -24.52
N TYR A 152 4.53 -1.62 -23.51
CA TYR A 152 5.72 -0.77 -23.34
C TYR A 152 7.05 -1.54 -23.44
N GLY A 153 7.03 -2.75 -23.98
CA GLY A 153 8.25 -3.54 -24.25
C GLY A 153 8.77 -4.32 -23.03
N TYR A 154 8.00 -4.40 -21.95
CA TYR A 154 8.27 -5.25 -20.78
C TYR A 154 7.01 -5.98 -20.30
N ASN A 155 7.23 -7.15 -19.70
CA ASN A 155 6.15 -7.93 -19.10
C ASN A 155 5.78 -7.37 -17.73
N GLN A 156 4.48 -7.42 -17.44
CA GLN A 156 3.93 -7.08 -16.14
C GLN A 156 3.60 -8.36 -15.38
N THR A 157 3.92 -8.38 -14.09
CA THR A 157 3.67 -9.54 -13.23
C THR A 157 2.34 -9.37 -12.49
N LEU A 158 1.43 -10.35 -12.61
CA LEU A 158 0.16 -10.35 -11.88
C LEU A 158 0.33 -10.98 -10.49
N PHE A 159 -0.04 -10.25 -9.45
CA PHE A 159 -0.16 -10.80 -8.09
C PHE A 159 -1.62 -11.12 -7.77
N PRO A 160 -1.96 -12.39 -7.50
CA PRO A 160 -3.26 -12.79 -6.98
C PRO A 160 -3.44 -12.35 -5.53
N ILE A 161 -4.70 -12.26 -5.07
CA ILE A 161 -5.07 -11.71 -3.76
C ILE A 161 -5.87 -12.74 -2.96
N ILE A 162 -5.40 -13.06 -1.74
CA ILE A 162 -6.14 -13.84 -0.76
C ILE A 162 -7.28 -12.99 -0.21
N GLN A 163 -8.51 -13.54 -0.18
CA GLN A 163 -9.67 -12.97 0.48
C GLN A 163 -10.24 -13.98 1.51
N GLY A 164 -11.39 -13.72 2.12
CA GLY A 164 -12.02 -14.60 3.10
C GLY A 164 -12.39 -13.90 4.42
N SER A 165 -12.31 -12.55 4.47
CA SER A 165 -12.58 -11.76 5.68
C SER A 165 -11.73 -12.25 6.87
N THR A 166 -12.32 -12.40 8.07
CA THR A 166 -11.68 -12.94 9.28
C THR A 166 -12.10 -14.39 9.59
N TYR A 167 -12.46 -15.17 8.57
CA TYR A 167 -12.81 -16.58 8.70
C TYR A 167 -11.63 -17.46 8.31
N GLU A 168 -11.06 -18.18 9.27
CA GLU A 168 -9.82 -18.93 9.12
C GLU A 168 -9.89 -19.99 8.01
N ASP A 169 -10.99 -20.74 7.96
CA ASP A 169 -11.24 -21.77 6.94
C ASP A 169 -11.29 -21.16 5.53
N LEU A 170 -12.00 -20.04 5.36
CA LEU A 170 -12.07 -19.34 4.07
C LEU A 170 -10.71 -18.77 3.65
N ARG A 171 -9.96 -18.20 4.59
CA ARG A 171 -8.63 -17.67 4.29
C ARG A 171 -7.64 -18.76 3.91
N ASN A 172 -7.71 -19.92 4.57
CA ASN A 172 -6.89 -21.08 4.22
C ASN A 172 -7.25 -21.61 2.84
N GLU A 173 -8.54 -21.81 2.54
CA GLU A 173 -9.03 -22.18 1.21
C GLU A 173 -8.54 -21.20 0.14
N SER A 174 -8.64 -19.89 0.41
CA SER A 174 -8.17 -18.86 -0.51
C SER A 174 -6.65 -18.90 -0.69
N ALA A 175 -5.89 -19.08 0.38
CA ALA A 175 -4.44 -19.15 0.31
C ALA A 175 -3.96 -20.37 -0.50
N GLU A 176 -4.59 -21.53 -0.33
CA GLU A 176 -4.31 -22.74 -1.11
C GLU A 176 -4.62 -22.55 -2.60
N TYR A 177 -5.79 -21.94 -2.90
CA TYR A 177 -6.18 -21.63 -4.26
C TYR A 177 -5.18 -20.68 -4.93
N ILE A 178 -4.80 -19.60 -4.25
CA ILE A 178 -3.82 -18.62 -4.73
C ILE A 178 -2.44 -19.26 -4.94
N ALA A 179 -1.97 -20.04 -3.97
CA ALA A 179 -0.68 -20.75 -4.07
C ALA A 179 -0.65 -21.71 -5.29
N SER A 180 -1.79 -22.36 -5.62
CA SER A 180 -1.89 -23.26 -6.77
C SER A 180 -1.69 -22.57 -8.13
N LYS A 181 -1.85 -21.24 -8.20
CA LYS A 181 -1.62 -20.46 -9.43
C LYS A 181 -0.14 -20.28 -9.77
N ASN A 182 0.76 -20.55 -8.81
CA ASN A 182 2.21 -20.43 -9.00
C ASN A 182 2.66 -19.07 -9.56
N ALA A 183 2.01 -18.00 -9.15
CA ALA A 183 2.36 -16.63 -9.55
C ALA A 183 3.73 -16.20 -9.00
N ASP A 184 4.34 -15.15 -9.56
CA ASP A 184 5.64 -14.63 -9.13
C ASP A 184 5.63 -13.91 -7.77
N GLY A 185 4.46 -13.62 -7.24
CA GLY A 185 4.23 -13.08 -5.91
C GLY A 185 2.75 -13.17 -5.56
N ASN A 186 2.43 -13.04 -4.27
CA ASN A 186 1.08 -13.24 -3.76
C ASN A 186 0.71 -12.14 -2.77
N ALA A 187 -0.54 -11.69 -2.79
CA ALA A 187 -1.02 -10.67 -1.87
C ALA A 187 -2.01 -11.21 -0.85
N ILE A 188 -1.97 -10.63 0.33
CA ILE A 188 -2.88 -10.88 1.44
C ILE A 188 -3.79 -9.66 1.54
N GLY A 189 -5.01 -9.76 1.01
CA GLY A 189 -6.03 -8.73 1.06
C GLY A 189 -7.07 -8.98 2.15
N GLY A 190 -8.06 -8.09 2.25
CA GLY A 190 -9.20 -8.22 3.16
C GLY A 190 -8.87 -8.12 4.65
N LEU A 191 -7.69 -7.59 4.99
CA LEU A 191 -7.23 -7.27 6.32
C LEU A 191 -6.95 -5.76 6.44
N SER A 192 -6.82 -5.26 7.67
CA SER A 192 -6.69 -3.81 7.96
C SER A 192 -7.90 -2.99 7.48
N VAL A 193 -9.08 -3.59 7.55
CA VAL A 193 -10.37 -2.98 7.17
C VAL A 193 -11.28 -2.69 8.37
N GLY A 194 -10.75 -2.78 9.61
CA GLY A 194 -11.44 -2.45 10.85
C GLY A 194 -11.37 -3.52 11.93
N GLU A 195 -10.80 -4.68 11.65
CA GLU A 195 -10.56 -5.74 12.63
C GLU A 195 -9.46 -5.35 13.64
N PRO A 196 -9.44 -5.95 14.85
CA PRO A 196 -8.34 -5.83 15.79
C PRO A 196 -7.00 -6.30 15.20
N ALA A 197 -5.87 -5.72 15.66
CA ALA A 197 -4.55 -6.06 15.15
C ALA A 197 -4.19 -7.54 15.33
N GLU A 198 -4.62 -8.14 16.44
CA GLU A 198 -4.40 -9.56 16.74
C GLU A 198 -5.07 -10.49 15.71
N GLU A 199 -6.27 -10.13 15.25
CA GLU A 199 -6.96 -10.87 14.18
C GLU A 199 -6.18 -10.74 12.85
N MET A 200 -5.73 -9.52 12.52
CA MET A 200 -4.89 -9.30 11.36
C MET A 200 -3.62 -10.16 11.41
N TYR A 201 -2.91 -10.16 12.55
CA TYR A 201 -1.68 -10.96 12.72
C TYR A 201 -1.95 -12.46 12.59
N LYS A 202 -3.01 -12.95 13.22
CA LYS A 202 -3.42 -14.36 13.13
C LYS A 202 -3.61 -14.78 11.67
N HIS A 203 -4.38 -14.01 10.92
CA HIS A 203 -4.71 -14.33 9.53
C HIS A 203 -3.53 -14.11 8.56
N ALA A 204 -2.67 -13.14 8.81
CA ALA A 204 -1.43 -12.96 8.06
C ALA A 204 -0.48 -14.15 8.27
N ALA A 205 -0.33 -14.63 9.51
CA ALA A 205 0.47 -15.81 9.83
C ALA A 205 -0.06 -17.06 9.13
N GLY A 206 -1.38 -17.31 9.16
CA GLY A 206 -2.01 -18.43 8.47
C GLY A 206 -1.77 -18.38 6.96
N ALA A 207 -1.93 -17.24 6.33
CA ALA A 207 -1.64 -17.06 4.91
C ALA A 207 -0.16 -17.31 4.60
N CYS A 208 0.77 -16.77 5.39
CA CYS A 208 2.21 -16.96 5.20
C CYS A 208 2.67 -18.41 5.41
N ALA A 209 1.93 -19.21 6.19
CA ALA A 209 2.23 -20.63 6.38
C ALA A 209 1.92 -21.47 5.12
N ILE A 210 0.93 -21.04 4.31
CA ILE A 210 0.46 -21.73 3.10
C ILE A 210 1.18 -21.21 1.85
N LEU A 211 1.38 -19.90 1.74
CA LEU A 211 2.00 -19.29 0.56
C LEU A 211 3.47 -19.74 0.36
N PRO A 212 3.94 -19.85 -0.89
CA PRO A 212 5.32 -20.21 -1.21
C PRO A 212 6.33 -19.28 -0.50
N LYS A 213 7.37 -19.86 0.10
CA LYS A 213 8.40 -19.12 0.86
C LYS A 213 9.41 -18.41 -0.03
N ASP A 214 9.54 -18.84 -1.26
CA ASP A 214 10.44 -18.32 -2.29
C ASP A 214 9.81 -17.23 -3.17
N LYS A 215 8.56 -16.88 -2.88
CA LYS A 215 7.80 -15.83 -3.59
C LYS A 215 7.44 -14.68 -2.65
N PRO A 216 7.48 -13.41 -3.11
CA PRO A 216 7.06 -12.27 -2.30
C PRO A 216 5.62 -12.40 -1.78
N ARG A 217 5.43 -12.06 -0.50
CA ARG A 217 4.15 -12.02 0.19
C ARG A 217 3.84 -10.58 0.54
N TYR A 218 2.80 -10.06 -0.04
CA TYR A 218 2.42 -8.66 0.06
C TYR A 218 1.17 -8.49 0.93
N LEU A 219 1.30 -7.89 2.11
CA LEU A 219 0.15 -7.51 2.95
C LEU A 219 -0.32 -6.11 2.57
N MET A 220 -1.53 -6.03 2.01
CA MET A 220 -2.08 -4.82 1.43
C MET A 220 -2.60 -3.83 2.48
N GLY A 221 -2.29 -2.55 2.32
CA GLY A 221 -2.85 -1.46 3.12
C GLY A 221 -2.33 -1.34 4.56
N VAL A 222 -1.33 -2.12 4.94
CA VAL A 222 -0.78 -2.14 6.31
C VAL A 222 0.54 -1.38 6.37
N GLY A 223 0.80 -0.58 7.35
CA GLY A 223 0.05 -0.14 8.51
C GLY A 223 0.90 0.79 9.37
N THR A 224 0.75 0.72 10.70
CA THR A 224 1.65 1.43 11.61
C THR A 224 3.06 0.83 11.58
N PRO A 225 4.11 1.56 12.03
CA PRO A 225 5.45 1.00 12.13
C PRO A 225 5.52 -0.31 12.93
N ALA A 226 4.78 -0.41 14.05
CA ALA A 226 4.67 -1.62 14.85
C ALA A 226 4.02 -2.77 14.06
N ASN A 227 2.89 -2.52 13.37
CA ASN A 227 2.24 -3.54 12.54
C ASN A 227 3.18 -4.10 11.47
N ILE A 228 4.03 -3.26 10.87
CA ILE A 228 4.99 -3.69 9.85
C ILE A 228 6.00 -4.68 10.47
N LEU A 229 6.61 -4.34 11.62
CA LEU A 229 7.58 -5.23 12.27
C LEU A 229 6.96 -6.55 12.72
N GLU A 230 5.74 -6.50 13.28
CA GLU A 230 5.02 -7.73 13.68
C GLU A 230 4.74 -8.61 12.44
N ASN A 231 4.25 -8.06 11.34
CA ASN A 231 3.98 -8.84 10.14
C ASN A 231 5.24 -9.34 9.42
N ILE A 232 6.37 -8.62 9.48
CA ILE A 232 7.65 -9.14 9.01
C ILE A 232 8.03 -10.42 9.79
N SER A 233 7.81 -10.45 11.12
CA SER A 233 8.06 -11.64 11.93
C SER A 233 7.20 -12.85 11.56
N LEU A 234 6.05 -12.62 10.92
CA LEU A 234 5.11 -13.63 10.44
C LEU A 234 5.41 -14.10 9.00
N GLY A 235 6.36 -13.46 8.31
CA GLY A 235 6.80 -13.84 6.98
C GLY A 235 6.27 -12.97 5.85
N VAL A 236 5.79 -11.76 6.13
CA VAL A 236 5.37 -10.79 5.11
C VAL A 236 6.58 -10.02 4.60
N ASP A 237 6.68 -9.87 3.28
CA ASP A 237 7.82 -9.26 2.58
C ASP A 237 7.55 -7.84 2.08
N MET A 238 6.30 -7.51 1.75
CA MET A 238 5.92 -6.25 1.11
C MET A 238 4.72 -5.60 1.78
N PHE A 239 4.73 -4.27 1.83
CA PHE A 239 3.67 -3.46 2.43
C PHE A 239 3.44 -2.19 1.62
N ASP A 240 2.22 -1.68 1.64
CA ASP A 240 1.90 -0.29 1.29
C ASP A 240 1.09 0.36 2.40
N CYS A 241 1.22 1.66 2.56
CA CYS A 241 0.38 2.40 3.46
C CYS A 241 0.36 3.90 3.11
N VAL A 242 -0.82 4.51 3.20
CA VAL A 242 -0.97 5.96 3.04
C VAL A 242 -0.60 6.74 4.31
N MET A 243 -0.44 6.07 5.45
CA MET A 243 -0.20 6.72 6.74
C MET A 243 1.02 7.65 6.76
N PRO A 244 2.19 7.29 6.19
CA PRO A 244 3.35 8.18 6.22
C PRO A 244 3.03 9.58 5.72
N THR A 245 2.42 9.69 4.54
CA THR A 245 2.07 11.00 3.96
C THR A 245 0.78 11.59 4.51
N ARG A 246 -0.26 10.77 4.73
CA ARG A 246 -1.54 11.24 5.27
C ARG A 246 -1.38 11.80 6.69
N ASN A 247 -0.73 11.04 7.55
CA ASN A 247 -0.53 11.42 8.94
C ASN A 247 0.49 12.55 9.07
N GLY A 248 1.57 12.54 8.27
CA GLY A 248 2.54 13.64 8.20
C GLY A 248 1.87 14.98 7.87
N ARG A 249 1.07 15.04 6.83
CA ARG A 249 0.31 16.25 6.48
C ARG A 249 -0.66 16.71 7.59
N ASN A 250 -1.08 15.81 8.46
CA ASN A 250 -1.91 16.12 9.64
C ASN A 250 -1.10 16.38 10.91
N GLY A 251 0.24 16.39 10.81
CA GLY A 251 1.14 16.73 11.91
C GLY A 251 1.52 15.55 12.81
N GLN A 252 1.29 14.32 12.39
CA GLN A 252 1.80 13.13 13.07
C GLN A 252 3.11 12.68 12.46
N ILE A 253 4.16 12.66 13.27
CA ILE A 253 5.52 12.29 12.89
C ILE A 253 5.87 10.97 13.56
N PHE A 254 6.37 10.02 12.79
CA PHE A 254 6.87 8.73 13.31
C PHE A 254 8.38 8.82 13.49
N THR A 255 8.86 8.49 14.67
CA THR A 255 10.29 8.56 15.01
C THR A 255 10.79 7.26 15.61
N SER A 256 12.10 7.10 15.71
CA SER A 256 12.74 5.96 16.38
C SER A 256 12.41 5.85 17.88
N GLU A 257 11.95 6.94 18.48
CA GLU A 257 11.59 7.02 19.90
C GLU A 257 10.07 6.95 20.15
N GLY A 258 9.27 7.09 19.09
CA GLY A 258 7.81 7.06 19.21
C GLY A 258 7.08 8.01 18.26
N ILE A 259 5.82 8.26 18.57
CA ILE A 259 4.91 9.07 17.75
C ILE A 259 4.84 10.49 18.32
N VAL A 260 5.23 11.47 17.52
CA VAL A 260 5.14 12.90 17.82
C VAL A 260 3.88 13.48 17.16
N ASN A 261 2.98 14.08 17.96
CA ASN A 261 2.00 15.02 17.40
C ASN A 261 2.63 16.42 17.43
N ILE A 262 3.14 16.86 16.27
CA ILE A 262 3.88 18.12 16.18
C ILE A 262 3.01 19.36 16.45
N ARG A 263 1.68 19.23 16.47
CA ARG A 263 0.74 20.31 16.80
C ARG A 263 0.76 20.66 18.29
N ASN A 264 1.23 19.75 19.16
CA ASN A 264 1.26 19.98 20.59
C ASN A 264 2.13 21.17 20.96
N LYS A 265 1.67 21.97 21.96
CA LYS A 265 2.35 23.19 22.40
C LYS A 265 3.77 22.94 22.91
N LYS A 266 4.02 21.78 23.53
CA LYS A 266 5.33 21.42 24.06
C LYS A 266 6.48 21.45 23.03
N TRP A 267 6.17 21.36 21.73
CA TRP A 267 7.15 21.42 20.65
C TRP A 267 7.49 22.84 20.16
N GLU A 268 6.86 23.87 20.74
CA GLU A 268 6.95 25.25 20.27
C GLU A 268 8.37 25.82 20.35
N ASN A 269 9.13 25.43 21.35
CA ASN A 269 10.50 25.88 21.60
C ASN A 269 11.52 24.73 21.52
N VAL A 270 11.19 23.63 20.84
CA VAL A 270 12.12 22.50 20.68
C VAL A 270 12.88 22.64 19.36
N HIS A 271 14.12 23.06 19.45
CA HIS A 271 15.01 23.33 18.32
C HIS A 271 15.86 22.11 17.91
N GLU A 272 15.39 20.92 18.23
CA GLU A 272 16.00 19.65 17.85
C GLU A 272 15.37 19.10 16.54
N PRO A 273 16.05 18.19 15.82
CA PRO A 273 15.49 17.46 14.68
C PRO A 273 14.16 16.78 14.98
N LEU A 274 13.40 16.44 13.93
CA LEU A 274 12.17 15.67 14.08
C LEU A 274 12.41 14.31 14.74
N ASP A 275 13.45 13.61 14.30
CA ASP A 275 14.00 12.41 14.93
C ASP A 275 15.50 12.60 15.14
N PRO A 276 16.03 12.40 16.37
CA PRO A 276 17.48 12.46 16.63
C PRO A 276 18.30 11.44 15.81
N ASN A 277 17.66 10.29 15.47
CA ASN A 277 18.25 9.25 14.64
C ASN A 277 17.76 9.30 13.19
N GLY A 278 17.12 10.40 12.80
CA GLY A 278 16.57 10.59 11.46
C GLY A 278 17.65 10.61 10.38
N THR A 279 17.34 10.01 9.24
CA THR A 279 18.27 9.88 8.11
C THR A 279 17.80 10.61 6.85
N SER A 280 16.72 11.38 6.94
CA SER A 280 16.26 12.25 5.87
C SER A 280 16.99 13.59 5.87
N LEU A 281 17.13 14.17 4.69
CA LEU A 281 17.64 15.55 4.54
C LEU A 281 16.85 16.53 5.42
N VAL A 282 15.55 16.35 5.56
CA VAL A 282 14.70 17.22 6.37
C VAL A 282 15.02 17.16 7.87
N ASP A 283 15.52 16.03 8.37
CA ASP A 283 15.93 15.88 9.77
C ASP A 283 17.20 16.71 10.08
N SER A 284 18.11 16.84 9.11
CA SER A 284 19.32 17.65 9.28
C SER A 284 19.06 19.16 9.14
N GLN A 285 17.95 19.55 8.50
CA GLN A 285 17.70 20.96 8.15
C GLN A 285 16.65 21.64 9.03
N TYR A 286 15.68 20.88 9.55
CA TYR A 286 14.50 21.46 10.19
C TYR A 286 14.29 20.96 11.61
N THR A 287 13.84 21.87 12.49
CA THR A 287 13.56 21.59 13.90
C THR A 287 12.07 21.33 14.12
N LYS A 288 11.75 20.66 15.26
CA LYS A 288 10.35 20.45 15.70
C LYS A 288 9.59 21.77 15.81
N ALA A 289 10.23 22.82 16.37
CA ALA A 289 9.64 24.16 16.50
C ALA A 289 9.24 24.74 15.14
N TYR A 290 10.14 24.68 14.16
CA TYR A 290 9.88 25.21 12.83
C TYR A 290 8.80 24.43 12.09
N VAL A 291 8.86 23.09 12.09
CA VAL A 291 7.84 22.25 11.43
C VAL A 291 6.47 22.44 12.10
N ARG A 292 6.43 22.57 13.44
CA ARG A 292 5.19 22.93 14.13
C ARG A 292 4.64 24.27 13.66
N HIS A 293 5.47 25.30 13.55
CA HIS A 293 5.07 26.60 13.01
C HIS A 293 4.44 26.47 11.61
N LEU A 294 5.10 25.77 10.69
CA LEU A 294 4.62 25.58 9.33
C LEU A 294 3.25 24.83 9.29
N ILE A 295 3.10 23.78 10.09
CA ILE A 295 1.84 23.01 10.16
C ILE A 295 0.70 23.87 10.74
N HIS A 296 0.97 24.71 11.74
CA HIS A 296 -0.03 25.64 12.30
C HIS A 296 -0.41 26.75 11.31
N SER A 297 0.57 27.25 10.58
CA SER A 297 0.38 28.28 9.55
C SER A 297 -0.23 27.71 8.25
N LYS A 298 -0.43 26.38 8.18
CA LYS A 298 -0.94 25.67 7.00
C LYS A 298 -0.05 25.85 5.76
N GLU A 299 1.24 26.05 5.98
CA GLU A 299 2.22 26.12 4.90
C GLU A 299 2.42 24.72 4.27
N SER A 300 2.39 24.65 2.94
CA SER A 300 2.56 23.39 2.21
C SER A 300 3.93 22.74 2.48
N LEU A 301 4.97 23.54 2.75
CA LEU A 301 6.30 23.05 3.12
C LEU A 301 6.25 22.20 4.40
N GLY A 302 5.43 22.55 5.40
CA GLY A 302 5.29 21.76 6.61
C GLY A 302 4.74 20.33 6.33
N ALA A 303 3.76 20.24 5.46
CA ALA A 303 3.20 18.96 5.02
C ALA A 303 4.21 18.13 4.18
N GLN A 304 5.01 18.80 3.37
CA GLN A 304 6.07 18.18 2.58
C GLN A 304 7.19 17.62 3.46
N ILE A 305 7.74 18.42 4.38
CA ILE A 305 8.77 18.00 5.34
C ILE A 305 8.29 16.77 6.13
N ALA A 306 7.09 16.85 6.71
CA ALA A 306 6.53 15.76 7.50
C ALA A 306 6.31 14.48 6.68
N SER A 307 5.91 14.61 5.41
CA SER A 307 5.74 13.47 4.51
C SER A 307 7.07 12.83 4.15
N MET A 308 8.09 13.62 3.81
CA MET A 308 9.44 13.15 3.50
C MET A 308 10.05 12.41 4.68
N HIS A 309 10.01 13.04 5.87
CA HIS A 309 10.47 12.41 7.11
C HIS A 309 9.81 11.06 7.34
N ASN A 310 8.47 11.01 7.34
CA ASN A 310 7.73 9.78 7.62
C ASN A 310 8.02 8.67 6.59
N ILE A 311 8.11 9.01 5.29
CA ILE A 311 8.47 8.03 4.26
C ILE A 311 9.86 7.48 4.51
N ARG A 312 10.85 8.37 4.75
CA ARG A 312 12.22 7.93 5.03
C ARG A 312 12.30 7.07 6.29
N PHE A 313 11.57 7.44 7.33
CA PHE A 313 11.49 6.66 8.56
C PHE A 313 10.95 5.24 8.31
N TYR A 314 9.84 5.11 7.57
CA TYR A 314 9.28 3.79 7.23
C TYR A 314 10.24 2.93 6.40
N LEU A 315 10.93 3.54 5.45
CA LEU A 315 11.93 2.82 4.63
C LEU A 315 13.16 2.45 5.45
N TRP A 316 13.63 3.34 6.33
CA TRP A 316 14.69 3.03 7.29
C TRP A 316 14.29 1.86 8.20
N LEU A 317 13.07 1.84 8.70
CA LEU A 317 12.58 0.79 9.58
C LEU A 317 12.65 -0.60 8.92
N VAL A 318 12.22 -0.72 7.67
CA VAL A 318 12.31 -1.99 6.94
C VAL A 318 13.75 -2.34 6.52
N GLU A 319 14.59 -1.34 6.25
CA GLU A 319 16.04 -1.54 6.06
C GLU A 319 16.68 -2.12 7.34
N GLN A 320 16.35 -1.59 8.52
CA GLN A 320 16.83 -2.11 9.81
C GLN A 320 16.29 -3.53 10.05
N ALA A 321 15.00 -3.78 9.83
CA ALA A 321 14.42 -5.11 9.93
C ALA A 321 15.20 -6.13 9.07
N ARG A 322 15.48 -5.79 7.81
CA ARG A 322 16.29 -6.63 6.91
C ARG A 322 17.70 -6.87 7.45
N THR A 323 18.36 -5.83 7.97
CA THR A 323 19.71 -5.95 8.56
C THR A 323 19.71 -6.94 9.74
N HIS A 324 18.74 -6.83 10.64
CA HIS A 324 18.60 -7.70 11.80
C HIS A 324 18.18 -9.14 11.44
N ILE A 325 17.39 -9.33 10.37
CA ILE A 325 17.09 -10.67 9.83
C ILE A 325 18.37 -11.35 9.35
N ILE A 326 19.20 -10.63 8.57
CA ILE A 326 20.47 -11.16 8.05
C ILE A 326 21.45 -11.43 9.19
N ALA A 327 21.48 -10.61 10.23
CA ALA A 327 22.31 -10.80 11.43
C ALA A 327 21.80 -11.92 12.35
N GLY A 328 20.55 -12.37 12.19
CA GLY A 328 19.94 -13.42 13.01
C GLY A 328 19.41 -12.95 14.37
N ASP A 329 19.32 -11.66 14.62
CA ASP A 329 18.88 -11.06 15.88
C ASP A 329 17.56 -10.25 15.78
N PHE A 330 16.83 -10.41 14.67
CA PHE A 330 15.61 -9.67 14.39
C PHE A 330 14.55 -9.76 15.52
N ALA A 331 14.35 -10.94 16.09
CA ALA A 331 13.35 -11.16 17.15
C ALA A 331 13.65 -10.30 18.39
N SER A 332 14.91 -10.25 18.83
CA SER A 332 15.34 -9.43 19.96
C SER A 332 15.16 -7.95 19.66
N TRP A 333 15.67 -7.50 18.52
CA TRP A 333 15.56 -6.11 18.09
C TRP A 333 14.09 -5.67 17.92
N LYS A 334 13.23 -6.49 17.32
CA LYS A 334 11.79 -6.22 17.17
C LYS A 334 11.12 -6.01 18.54
N ASN A 335 11.41 -6.90 19.50
CA ASN A 335 10.81 -6.82 20.84
C ASN A 335 11.22 -5.55 21.62
N GLU A 336 12.38 -4.98 21.33
CA GLU A 336 12.82 -3.70 21.89
C GLU A 336 12.21 -2.51 21.13
N MET A 337 12.06 -2.63 19.80
CA MET A 337 11.61 -1.54 18.95
C MET A 337 10.10 -1.32 18.99
N VAL A 338 9.28 -2.38 18.96
CA VAL A 338 7.81 -2.27 18.91
C VAL A 338 7.24 -1.41 20.02
N PRO A 339 7.60 -1.58 21.31
CA PRO A 339 7.11 -0.71 22.39
C PRO A 339 7.49 0.76 22.22
N LYS A 340 8.67 1.06 21.63
CA LYS A 340 9.07 2.43 21.30
C LYS A 340 8.18 3.03 20.23
N LEU A 341 7.94 2.28 19.14
CA LEU A 341 7.12 2.72 18.01
C LEU A 341 5.67 3.05 18.35
N GLU A 342 5.14 2.44 19.41
CA GLU A 342 3.76 2.68 19.90
C GLU A 342 3.67 3.82 20.91
N ARG A 343 4.79 4.23 21.47
CA ARG A 343 4.85 5.27 22.49
C ARG A 343 4.45 6.62 21.89
N ARG A 344 3.58 7.35 22.59
CA ARG A 344 3.24 8.75 22.26
C ARG A 344 4.11 9.70 23.05
N LEU A 345 4.90 10.48 22.34
CA LEU A 345 5.82 11.49 22.87
C LEU A 345 5.11 12.81 23.11
#